data_93ff633661f6cd3f36d6c7fed9ca4490
#
_entry.id   93ff633661f6cd3f36d6c7fed9ca4490
#
_cell.length_a   1.000
_cell.length_b   1.000
_cell.length_c   1.000
_cell.angle_alpha   90.00
_cell.angle_beta   90.00
_cell.angle_gamma   90.00
#
_symmetry.space_group_name_H-M   'P 1'
#
loop_
_entity.id
_entity.type
_entity.pdbx_description
1 polymer ?
#
loop_
_entity_poly.entity_id
_entity_poly.type
_entity_poly.pdbx_seq_one_letter_code
_entity_poly.pdbx_strand_id
1 'polypeptide(L)'
;MKISNNGIELIKQFEGLSLKPYLDKVNIPTIGFGSTYYEDGTKVKLKDKPITEERATQLLEFIANKTFGENINKVVKVPLNQNQFDALVSFAYNIGNKNFNWSTLLKKLNVSDYEGASLEFGRWNQANGKILNGLVLRRQKEKELFLKV
;
A
#
# COMPACT_ATOMS: atom_id res chain seq x y z
N MET A 1 7.63 -12.71 -4.20
CA MET A 1 7.13 -11.77 -5.24
C MET A 1 7.52 -10.34 -4.87
N LYS A 2 7.59 -9.49 -5.85
CA LYS A 2 7.82 -8.06 -5.68
C LYS A 2 6.77 -7.27 -6.47
N ILE A 3 6.52 -6.02 -6.04
CA ILE A 3 5.55 -5.17 -6.71
C ILE A 3 6.03 -4.82 -8.14
N SER A 4 5.09 -4.76 -9.08
CA SER A 4 5.37 -4.36 -10.46
C SER A 4 5.09 -2.87 -10.68
N ASN A 5 5.41 -2.37 -11.87
CA ASN A 5 5.12 -0.98 -12.22
C ASN A 5 3.62 -0.65 -12.11
N ASN A 6 2.74 -1.59 -12.45
CA ASN A 6 1.30 -1.36 -12.32
C ASN A 6 0.90 -1.12 -10.85
N GLY A 7 1.50 -1.87 -9.92
CA GLY A 7 1.25 -1.66 -8.51
C GLY A 7 1.81 -0.34 -8.00
N ILE A 8 3.02 0.02 -8.45
CA ILE A 8 3.64 1.30 -8.11
C ILE A 8 2.77 2.47 -8.59
N GLU A 9 2.30 2.43 -9.83
CA GLU A 9 1.45 3.49 -10.38
C GLU A 9 0.12 3.59 -9.64
N LEU A 10 -0.45 2.47 -9.23
CA LEU A 10 -1.68 2.46 -8.43
C LEU A 10 -1.47 3.18 -7.09
N ILE A 11 -0.38 2.88 -6.39
CA ILE A 11 -0.07 3.54 -5.11
C ILE A 11 0.14 5.05 -5.34
N LYS A 12 0.93 5.42 -6.34
CA LYS A 12 1.18 6.83 -6.67
C LYS A 12 -0.10 7.61 -6.92
N GLN A 13 -1.06 7.00 -7.58
CA GLN A 13 -2.33 7.64 -7.91
C GLN A 13 -3.05 8.16 -6.66
N PHE A 14 -2.91 7.47 -5.53
CA PHE A 14 -3.66 7.77 -4.31
C PHE A 14 -2.82 8.41 -3.20
N GLU A 15 -1.48 8.29 -3.24
CA GLU A 15 -0.60 8.74 -2.15
C GLU A 15 -0.07 10.12 -2.42
N GLY A 16 -0.33 10.98 -3.02
CA GLY A 16 0.22 12.30 -3.20
C GLY A 16 1.75 12.38 -3.08
N LEU A 17 2.38 13.27 -3.83
CA LEU A 17 3.84 13.44 -3.86
C LEU A 17 4.24 14.73 -3.15
N SER A 18 5.23 14.64 -2.24
CA SER A 18 5.94 15.81 -1.73
C SER A 18 7.44 15.62 -1.90
N LEU A 19 8.08 16.54 -2.59
CA LEU A 19 9.54 16.49 -2.80
C LEU A 19 10.30 17.00 -1.57
N LYS A 20 9.63 17.66 -0.64
CA LYS A 20 10.20 18.19 0.60
C LYS A 20 9.61 17.48 1.80
N PRO A 21 10.37 17.29 2.89
CA PRO A 21 9.80 16.75 4.12
C PRO A 21 8.64 17.58 4.64
N TYR A 22 7.64 16.92 5.20
CA TYR A 22 6.50 17.57 5.84
C TYR A 22 6.01 16.69 7.00
N LEU A 23 5.21 17.27 7.88
CA LEU A 23 4.56 16.50 8.95
C LEU A 23 3.23 15.95 8.44
N ASP A 24 3.02 14.65 8.62
CA ASP A 24 1.74 14.03 8.28
C ASP A 24 0.68 14.36 9.35
N LYS A 25 -0.51 13.74 9.21
CA LYS A 25 -1.65 14.00 10.10
C LYS A 25 -1.40 13.65 11.57
N VAL A 26 -0.42 12.79 11.85
CA VAL A 26 -0.03 12.39 13.20
C VAL A 26 1.35 12.93 13.58
N ASN A 27 1.79 13.99 12.91
CA ASN A 27 3.05 14.71 13.17
C ASN A 27 4.31 13.87 12.96
N ILE A 28 4.29 12.94 12.00
CA ILE A 28 5.47 12.15 11.62
C ILE A 28 6.10 12.77 10.38
N PRO A 29 7.42 13.09 10.40
CA PRO A 29 8.11 13.60 9.21
C PRO A 29 8.04 12.59 8.06
N THR A 30 7.59 13.08 6.91
CA THR A 30 7.25 12.26 5.75
C THR A 30 7.79 12.93 4.50
N ILE A 31 8.17 12.15 3.49
CA ILE A 31 8.66 12.66 2.19
C ILE A 31 8.22 11.73 1.07
N GLY A 32 8.22 12.25 -0.16
CA GLY A 32 7.91 11.45 -1.35
C GLY A 32 6.45 11.04 -1.39
N PHE A 33 6.19 9.76 -1.58
CA PHE A 33 4.84 9.18 -1.63
C PHE A 33 4.44 8.59 -0.27
N GLY A 34 4.64 9.34 0.79
CA GLY A 34 4.27 8.90 2.12
C GLY A 34 5.36 8.14 2.87
N SER A 35 6.62 8.29 2.47
CA SER A 35 7.74 7.57 3.09
C SER A 35 8.19 8.24 4.38
N THR A 36 8.38 7.46 5.43
CA THR A 36 8.79 7.96 6.75
C THR A 36 10.21 7.54 7.13
N TYR A 37 10.84 6.68 6.33
CA TYR A 37 12.23 6.24 6.51
C TYR A 37 12.86 5.95 5.15
N TYR A 38 14.19 5.87 5.16
CA TYR A 38 14.99 5.60 3.97
C TYR A 38 15.46 4.13 3.96
N GLU A 39 16.11 3.71 2.88
CA GLU A 39 16.54 2.33 2.68
C GLU A 39 17.52 1.84 3.75
N ASP A 40 18.31 2.75 4.32
CA ASP A 40 19.25 2.41 5.39
C ASP A 40 18.59 2.32 6.77
N GLY A 41 17.28 2.52 6.85
CA GLY A 41 16.52 2.47 8.10
C GLY A 41 16.46 3.79 8.86
N THR A 42 17.19 4.84 8.40
CA THR A 42 17.09 6.15 9.07
C THR A 42 15.75 6.79 8.81
N LYS A 43 15.22 7.49 9.82
CA LYS A 43 13.93 8.16 9.71
C LYS A 43 14.07 9.48 8.94
N VAL A 44 13.01 9.83 8.20
CA VAL A 44 12.91 11.14 7.56
C VAL A 44 12.85 12.22 8.65
N LYS A 45 13.57 13.35 8.41
CA LYS A 45 13.59 14.51 9.30
C LYS A 45 13.18 15.75 8.51
N LEU A 46 12.53 16.69 9.18
CA LEU A 46 12.07 17.93 8.52
C LEU A 46 13.19 18.74 7.89
N LYS A 47 14.41 18.60 8.39
CA LYS A 47 15.61 19.27 7.86
C LYS A 47 16.24 18.59 6.66
N ASP A 48 15.74 17.41 6.26
CA ASP A 48 16.30 16.66 5.14
C ASP A 48 16.12 17.45 3.84
N LYS A 49 17.06 17.25 2.91
CA LYS A 49 17.02 17.93 1.62
C LYS A 49 15.87 17.42 0.76
N PRO A 50 15.33 18.26 -0.14
CA PRO A 50 14.35 17.82 -1.13
C PRO A 50 14.92 16.68 -1.99
N ILE A 51 14.02 15.85 -2.50
CA ILE A 51 14.35 14.76 -3.42
C ILE A 51 13.67 14.97 -4.77
N THR A 52 14.09 14.21 -5.77
CA THR A 52 13.43 14.20 -7.07
C THR A 52 12.24 13.24 -7.05
N GLU A 53 11.33 13.36 -8.03
CA GLU A 53 10.24 12.40 -8.19
C GLU A 53 10.78 10.99 -8.45
N GLU A 54 11.84 10.87 -9.25
CA GLU A 54 12.49 9.57 -9.48
C GLU A 54 12.97 8.94 -8.17
N ARG A 55 13.60 9.74 -7.31
CA ARG A 55 14.05 9.26 -6.01
C ARG A 55 12.88 8.87 -5.11
N ALA A 56 11.80 9.65 -5.14
CA ALA A 56 10.58 9.33 -4.40
C ALA A 56 9.98 7.99 -4.84
N THR A 57 10.01 7.71 -6.14
CA THR A 57 9.54 6.43 -6.70
C THR A 57 10.40 5.26 -6.25
N GLN A 58 11.72 5.42 -6.27
CA GLN A 58 12.65 4.38 -5.77
C GLN A 58 12.37 4.06 -4.30
N LEU A 59 12.16 5.09 -3.51
CA LEU A 59 11.87 4.94 -2.09
C LEU A 59 10.53 4.26 -1.86
N LEU A 60 9.51 4.63 -2.62
CA LEU A 60 8.20 3.98 -2.60
C LEU A 60 8.34 2.49 -2.91
N GLU A 61 9.03 2.15 -3.99
CA GLU A 61 9.23 0.75 -4.39
C GLU A 61 9.95 -0.04 -3.29
N PHE A 62 11.00 0.52 -2.71
CA PHE A 62 11.72 -0.12 -1.61
C PHE A 62 10.79 -0.41 -0.43
N ILE A 63 10.04 0.58 0.03
CA ILE A 63 9.14 0.44 1.18
C ILE A 63 8.00 -0.53 0.87
N ALA A 64 7.41 -0.41 -0.32
CA ALA A 64 6.33 -1.31 -0.75
C ALA A 64 6.78 -2.77 -0.69
N ASN A 65 7.99 -3.06 -1.14
CA ASN A 65 8.52 -4.43 -1.11
C ASN A 65 8.97 -4.85 0.29
N LYS A 66 9.78 -4.01 0.96
CA LYS A 66 10.40 -4.37 2.24
C LYS A 66 9.39 -4.46 3.37
N THR A 67 8.54 -3.46 3.52
CA THR A 67 7.59 -3.40 4.62
C THR A 67 6.33 -4.21 4.36
N PHE A 68 5.78 -4.11 3.15
CA PHE A 68 4.46 -4.69 2.84
C PHE A 68 4.54 -5.96 2.03
N GLY A 69 5.34 -5.97 0.97
CA GLY A 69 5.50 -7.15 0.10
C GLY A 69 6.03 -8.36 0.84
N GLU A 70 7.07 -8.18 1.66
CA GLU A 70 7.63 -9.29 2.45
C GLU A 70 6.59 -9.87 3.41
N ASN A 71 5.78 -9.02 4.05
CA ASN A 71 4.71 -9.50 4.92
C ASN A 71 3.67 -10.30 4.14
N ILE A 72 3.25 -9.81 2.97
CA ILE A 72 2.29 -10.52 2.11
C ILE A 72 2.85 -11.88 1.70
N ASN A 73 4.11 -11.94 1.27
CA ASN A 73 4.77 -13.21 0.92
C ASN A 73 4.78 -14.20 2.10
N LYS A 74 4.85 -13.67 3.31
CA LYS A 74 4.89 -14.50 4.53
C LYS A 74 3.51 -15.01 4.93
N VAL A 75 2.48 -14.16 4.87
CA VAL A 75 1.16 -14.47 5.46
C VAL A 75 0.16 -15.04 4.47
N VAL A 76 0.32 -14.80 3.16
CA VAL A 76 -0.53 -15.39 2.13
C VAL A 76 -0.01 -16.79 1.83
N LYS A 77 -0.90 -17.79 1.98
CA LYS A 77 -0.53 -19.22 1.87
C LYS A 77 -1.00 -19.87 0.58
N VAL A 78 -1.55 -19.08 -0.34
CA VAL A 78 -2.08 -19.55 -1.62
C VAL A 78 -1.36 -18.85 -2.76
N PRO A 79 -1.38 -19.43 -3.99
CA PRO A 79 -0.74 -18.78 -5.14
C PRO A 79 -1.37 -17.43 -5.47
N LEU A 80 -0.53 -16.46 -5.85
CA LEU A 80 -0.95 -15.14 -6.34
C LEU A 80 -0.37 -14.90 -7.73
N ASN A 81 -1.15 -14.31 -8.62
CA ASN A 81 -0.57 -13.71 -9.83
C ASN A 81 -0.04 -12.31 -9.50
N GLN A 82 0.65 -11.69 -10.45
CA GLN A 82 1.28 -10.38 -10.23
C GLN A 82 0.24 -9.31 -9.89
N ASN A 83 -0.90 -9.31 -10.58
CA ASN A 83 -1.96 -8.31 -10.34
C ASN A 83 -2.57 -8.45 -8.95
N GLN A 84 -2.78 -9.67 -8.50
CA GLN A 84 -3.26 -9.93 -7.14
C GLN A 84 -2.26 -9.44 -6.10
N PHE A 85 -0.98 -9.75 -6.29
CA PHE A 85 0.08 -9.28 -5.40
C PHE A 85 0.13 -7.75 -5.35
N ASP A 86 0.13 -7.09 -6.51
CA ASP A 86 0.17 -5.64 -6.59
C ASP A 86 -1.00 -4.98 -5.86
N ALA A 87 -2.21 -5.52 -6.06
CA ALA A 87 -3.41 -5.01 -5.39
C ALA A 87 -3.30 -5.14 -3.87
N LEU A 88 -2.79 -6.27 -3.39
CA LEU A 88 -2.61 -6.52 -1.96
C LEU A 88 -1.55 -5.58 -1.36
N VAL A 89 -0.46 -5.31 -2.08
CA VAL A 89 0.57 -4.36 -1.62
C VAL A 89 -0.02 -2.96 -1.49
N SER A 90 -0.77 -2.49 -2.51
CA SER A 90 -1.43 -1.19 -2.44
C SER A 90 -2.38 -1.10 -1.25
N PHE A 91 -3.15 -2.14 -1.03
CA PHE A 91 -4.09 -2.23 0.09
C PHE A 91 -3.36 -2.17 1.43
N ALA A 92 -2.35 -3.02 1.63
CA ALA A 92 -1.57 -3.06 2.86
C ALA A 92 -0.80 -1.76 3.10
N TYR A 93 -0.29 -1.14 2.03
CA TYR A 93 0.40 0.15 2.12
C TYR A 93 -0.49 1.22 2.76
N ASN A 94 -1.77 1.18 2.47
CA ASN A 94 -2.73 2.15 3.01
C ASN A 94 -3.25 1.78 4.40
N ILE A 95 -3.65 0.53 4.61
CA ILE A 95 -4.29 0.13 5.89
C ILE A 95 -3.29 -0.36 6.94
N GLY A 96 -2.05 -0.67 6.54
CA GLY A 96 -1.02 -1.21 7.43
C GLY A 96 -1.05 -2.73 7.55
N ASN A 97 0.11 -3.31 7.87
CA ASN A 97 0.25 -4.77 7.99
C ASN A 97 -0.59 -5.36 9.11
N LYS A 98 -0.72 -4.65 10.22
CA LYS A 98 -1.52 -5.14 11.35
C LYS A 98 -2.97 -5.37 10.93
N ASN A 99 -3.57 -4.37 10.29
CA ASN A 99 -4.95 -4.48 9.79
C ASN A 99 -5.06 -5.54 8.70
N PHE A 100 -4.09 -5.58 7.78
CA PHE A 100 -4.07 -6.59 6.72
C PHE A 100 -4.05 -8.00 7.30
N ASN A 101 -3.19 -8.25 8.28
CA ASN A 101 -3.02 -9.59 8.87
C ASN A 101 -4.26 -10.04 9.65
N TRP A 102 -5.07 -9.12 10.17
CA TRP A 102 -6.31 -9.40 10.87
C TRP A 102 -7.55 -9.38 9.96
N SER A 103 -7.40 -8.99 8.69
CA SER A 103 -8.53 -8.78 7.80
C SER A 103 -9.26 -10.06 7.42
N THR A 104 -10.56 -9.94 7.21
CA THR A 104 -11.36 -11.02 6.64
C THR A 104 -10.90 -11.34 5.22
N LEU A 105 -10.41 -10.31 4.49
CA LEU A 105 -9.83 -10.50 3.16
C LEU A 105 -8.75 -11.59 3.18
N LEU A 106 -7.78 -11.47 4.09
CA LEU A 106 -6.70 -12.45 4.19
C LEU A 106 -7.22 -13.85 4.56
N LYS A 107 -8.18 -13.92 5.47
CA LYS A 107 -8.78 -15.20 5.88
C LYS A 107 -9.43 -15.91 4.71
N LYS A 108 -10.23 -15.20 3.92
CA LYS A 108 -10.89 -15.75 2.72
C LYS A 108 -9.86 -16.16 1.68
N LEU A 109 -8.86 -15.32 1.44
CA LEU A 109 -7.80 -15.61 0.49
C LEU A 109 -7.07 -16.92 0.84
N ASN A 110 -6.73 -17.11 2.10
CA ASN A 110 -5.96 -18.28 2.55
C ASN A 110 -6.75 -19.59 2.53
N VAL A 111 -8.07 -19.55 2.35
CA VAL A 111 -8.86 -20.74 2.06
C VAL A 111 -9.22 -20.85 0.56
N SER A 112 -8.46 -20.13 -0.28
CA SER A 112 -8.60 -20.11 -1.74
C SER A 112 -9.91 -19.49 -2.22
N ASP A 113 -10.59 -18.69 -1.40
CA ASP A 113 -11.78 -17.95 -1.79
C ASP A 113 -11.37 -16.57 -2.35
N TYR A 114 -10.82 -16.58 -3.56
CA TYR A 114 -10.33 -15.35 -4.21
C TYR A 114 -11.47 -14.37 -4.50
N GLU A 115 -12.61 -14.88 -4.93
CA GLU A 115 -13.77 -14.04 -5.20
C GLU A 115 -14.28 -13.38 -3.92
N GLY A 116 -14.44 -14.16 -2.85
CA GLY A 116 -14.85 -13.63 -1.55
C GLY A 116 -13.87 -12.61 -1.00
N ALA A 117 -12.56 -12.89 -1.16
CA ALA A 117 -11.52 -11.93 -0.78
C ALA A 117 -11.67 -10.61 -1.53
N SER A 118 -11.93 -10.67 -2.84
CA SER A 118 -12.09 -9.46 -3.67
C SER A 118 -13.24 -8.57 -3.19
N LEU A 119 -14.28 -9.13 -2.64
CA LEU A 119 -15.43 -8.38 -2.13
C LEU A 119 -15.11 -7.67 -0.81
N GLU A 120 -14.04 -8.07 -0.13
CA GLU A 120 -13.67 -7.50 1.16
C GLU A 120 -12.90 -6.18 1.06
N PHE A 121 -12.33 -5.86 -0.10
CA PHE A 121 -11.64 -4.57 -0.27
C PHE A 121 -12.54 -3.40 0.12
N GLY A 122 -13.77 -3.40 -0.36
CA GLY A 122 -14.70 -2.29 -0.17
C GLY A 122 -15.08 -1.99 1.29
N ARG A 123 -14.81 -2.89 2.21
CA ARG A 123 -15.07 -2.64 3.65
C ARG A 123 -14.11 -1.61 4.24
N TRP A 124 -12.97 -1.36 3.61
CA TRP A 124 -11.93 -0.47 4.10
C TRP A 124 -12.03 0.92 3.44
N ASN A 125 -13.19 1.55 3.53
CA ASN A 125 -13.48 2.83 2.89
C ASN A 125 -13.72 3.98 3.86
N GLN A 126 -13.41 3.80 5.15
CA GLN A 126 -13.66 4.79 6.19
C GLN A 126 -12.38 5.27 6.85
N ALA A 127 -12.39 6.53 7.27
CA ALA A 127 -11.40 7.08 8.18
C ALA A 127 -12.16 7.91 9.22
N ASN A 128 -11.80 7.72 10.52
CA ASN A 128 -12.47 8.40 11.64
C ASN A 128 -13.99 8.19 11.63
N GLY A 129 -14.44 6.99 11.26
CA GLY A 129 -15.86 6.64 11.23
C GLY A 129 -16.66 7.20 10.06
N LYS A 130 -15.99 7.88 9.10
CA LYS A 130 -16.66 8.47 7.93
C LYS A 130 -16.19 7.81 6.66
N ILE A 131 -17.13 7.57 5.73
CA ILE A 131 -16.81 7.07 4.39
C ILE A 131 -16.14 8.21 3.62
N LEU A 132 -14.95 7.94 3.04
CA LEU A 132 -14.22 8.88 2.22
C LEU A 132 -14.23 8.44 0.77
N ASN A 133 -14.63 9.34 -0.14
CA ASN A 133 -14.70 9.03 -1.57
C ASN A 133 -13.36 8.57 -2.15
N GLY A 134 -12.25 9.14 -1.69
CA GLY A 134 -10.92 8.71 -2.12
C GLY A 134 -10.61 7.26 -1.75
N LEU A 135 -11.05 6.83 -0.56
CA LEU A 135 -10.87 5.45 -0.12
C LEU A 135 -11.79 4.50 -0.89
N VAL A 136 -13.03 4.92 -1.16
CA VAL A 136 -13.95 4.14 -1.99
C VAL A 136 -13.33 3.87 -3.36
N LEU A 137 -12.81 4.91 -4.00
CA LEU A 137 -12.18 4.79 -5.32
C LEU A 137 -10.93 3.91 -5.27
N ARG A 138 -10.07 4.10 -4.26
CA ARG A 138 -8.86 3.29 -4.09
C ARG A 138 -9.20 1.80 -3.94
N ARG A 139 -10.14 1.47 -3.07
CA ARG A 139 -10.58 0.06 -2.88
C ARG A 139 -11.14 -0.53 -4.17
N GLN A 140 -11.89 0.27 -4.92
CA GLN A 140 -12.44 -0.17 -6.19
C GLN A 140 -11.35 -0.47 -7.21
N LYS A 141 -10.33 0.39 -7.32
CA LYS A 141 -9.20 0.18 -8.21
C LYS A 141 -8.35 -1.03 -7.79
N GLU A 142 -8.14 -1.22 -6.51
CA GLU A 142 -7.44 -2.39 -5.99
C GLU A 142 -8.20 -3.67 -6.30
N LYS A 143 -9.52 -3.67 -6.11
CA LYS A 143 -10.37 -4.82 -6.44
C LYS A 143 -10.32 -5.14 -7.94
N GLU A 144 -10.43 -4.13 -8.80
CA GLU A 144 -10.34 -4.32 -10.25
C GLU A 144 -9.01 -4.95 -10.64
N LEU A 145 -7.90 -4.47 -10.09
CA LEU A 145 -6.58 -5.03 -10.36
C LEU A 145 -6.47 -6.47 -9.86
N PHE A 146 -6.98 -6.73 -8.66
CA PHE A 146 -6.97 -8.07 -8.07
C PHE A 146 -7.70 -9.10 -8.95
N LEU A 147 -8.81 -8.69 -9.56
CA LEU A 147 -9.62 -9.55 -10.41
C LEU A 147 -9.11 -9.66 -11.85
N LYS A 148 -8.13 -8.85 -12.23
CA LYS A 148 -7.60 -8.83 -13.58
C LYS A 148 -6.69 -10.03 -13.81
N VAL A 149 -6.98 -10.75 -14.87
CA VAL A 149 -6.22 -11.97 -15.23
C VAL A 149 -4.96 -11.64 -16.02
#